data_2c5539d63844e5bc8c053d5e5a8b0511
#
_entry.id   2c5539d63844e5bc8c053d5e5a8b0511
#
_cell.length_a   1.000
_cell.length_b   1.000
_cell.length_c   1.000
_cell.angle_alpha   90.00
_cell.angle_beta   90.00
_cell.angle_gamma   90.00
#
_symmetry.space_group_name_H-M   'P 1'
#
loop_
_entity.id
_entity.type
_entity.pdbx_description
1 polymer ?
#
loop_
_entity_poly.entity_id
_entity_poly.type
_entity_poly.pdbx_seq_one_letter_code
_entity_poly.pdbx_strand_id
1 'polypeptide(L)'
;MSNNLLKKKLRSALKLLSISVLLAVSAVNSSNSYAGTAIALGGGTLGYQVALSQSMSENLNLRITHNAASQSFDGETDGVDYDYDFEFSSTSLLIDWHVFGGGFRLTTGALINDNEIHAQSDINGLTLEVGDTVFTSAEVGRLEGDISFDSYAPYLGFGWGRAIADGFSVVFDLGVVFQGQPEVSLQTVGGTLSDNQLLLDEVEREEQELQEDADEFDLYPVVSLGLFYRF
;
A
#
# COMPACT_ATOMS: atom_id res chain seq x y z
N MET A 1 -1.28 16.95 -20.14
CA MET A 1 -0.14 17.34 -19.29
C MET A 1 0.28 16.30 -18.27
N SER A 2 -0.59 15.34 -17.95
CA SER A 2 -0.44 14.27 -16.94
C SER A 2 0.70 13.25 -17.20
N ASN A 3 0.89 12.81 -18.44
CA ASN A 3 1.85 11.72 -18.78
C ASN A 3 3.34 12.05 -18.53
N ASN A 4 3.71 13.32 -18.45
CA ASN A 4 5.11 13.71 -18.20
C ASN A 4 5.48 13.74 -16.70
N LEU A 5 4.52 14.01 -15.84
CA LEU A 5 4.70 13.95 -14.38
C LEU A 5 4.82 12.50 -13.90
N LEU A 6 3.97 11.61 -14.41
CA LEU A 6 4.01 10.17 -14.11
C LEU A 6 5.35 9.54 -14.52
N LYS A 7 5.81 9.86 -15.74
CA LYS A 7 7.14 9.40 -16.22
C LYS A 7 8.29 9.97 -15.37
N LYS A 8 8.16 11.18 -14.83
CA LYS A 8 9.18 11.82 -13.99
C LYS A 8 9.19 11.20 -12.59
N LYS A 9 8.02 10.94 -11.98
CA LYS A 9 7.88 10.23 -10.69
C LYS A 9 8.41 8.79 -10.80
N LEU A 10 8.03 8.05 -11.85
CA LEU A 10 8.49 6.69 -12.10
C LEU A 10 10.03 6.62 -12.28
N ARG A 11 10.62 7.56 -13.01
CA ARG A 11 12.08 7.65 -13.17
C ARG A 11 12.81 8.00 -11.88
N SER A 12 12.21 8.82 -11.01
CA SER A 12 12.78 9.16 -9.70
C SER A 12 12.70 7.96 -8.75
N ALA A 13 11.58 7.25 -8.73
CA ALA A 13 11.40 6.02 -7.95
C ALA A 13 12.37 4.91 -8.40
N LEU A 14 12.52 4.70 -9.72
CA LEU A 14 13.51 3.74 -10.25
C LEU A 14 14.96 4.12 -9.89
N LYS A 15 15.31 5.40 -9.88
CA LYS A 15 16.65 5.86 -9.48
C LYS A 15 16.90 5.69 -7.98
N LEU A 16 15.91 5.94 -7.12
CA LEU A 16 16.03 5.71 -5.69
C LEU A 16 16.12 4.21 -5.40
N LEU A 17 15.32 3.38 -6.08
CA LEU A 17 15.38 1.91 -5.99
C LEU A 17 16.75 1.37 -6.41
N SER A 18 17.32 1.88 -7.50
CA SER A 18 18.62 1.43 -7.99
C SER A 18 19.77 1.79 -7.04
N ILE A 19 19.71 2.92 -6.37
CA ILE A 19 20.72 3.35 -5.39
C ILE A 19 20.61 2.55 -4.08
N SER A 20 19.40 2.26 -3.61
CA SER A 20 19.16 1.48 -2.39
C SER A 20 19.56 0.01 -2.55
N VAL A 21 19.26 -0.58 -3.70
CA VAL A 21 19.65 -1.97 -4.03
C VAL A 21 21.18 -2.08 -4.21
N LEU A 22 21.84 -1.09 -4.82
CA LEU A 22 23.30 -1.09 -4.96
C LEU A 22 24.03 -0.95 -3.61
N LEU A 23 23.50 -0.16 -2.67
CA LEU A 23 24.07 0.00 -1.32
C LEU A 23 23.86 -1.24 -0.46
N ALA A 24 22.75 -1.96 -0.61
CA ALA A 24 22.49 -3.20 0.13
C ALA A 24 23.40 -4.35 -0.34
N VAL A 25 23.70 -4.44 -1.64
CA VAL A 25 24.58 -5.48 -2.21
C VAL A 25 26.06 -5.28 -1.78
N SER A 26 26.52 -4.06 -1.53
CA SER A 26 27.90 -3.79 -1.13
C SER A 26 28.21 -4.08 0.34
N ALA A 27 27.21 -4.24 1.21
CA ALA A 27 27.40 -4.48 2.64
C ALA A 27 27.58 -5.97 3.03
N VAL A 28 27.44 -6.91 2.10
CA VAL A 28 27.34 -8.36 2.39
C VAL A 28 28.59 -9.15 1.99
N ASN A 29 29.76 -8.55 2.07
CA ASN A 29 31.02 -9.32 1.94
C ASN A 29 31.55 -9.80 3.30
N SER A 30 30.78 -10.63 4.00
CA SER A 30 31.28 -11.38 5.15
C SER A 30 31.24 -12.88 4.86
N SER A 31 32.40 -13.49 4.94
CA SER A 31 32.75 -14.88 4.68
C SER A 31 32.06 -15.90 5.61
N ASN A 32 30.74 -15.97 5.58
CA ASN A 32 29.99 -17.04 6.22
C ASN A 32 29.48 -18.01 5.15
N SER A 33 29.78 -19.28 5.29
CA SER A 33 29.45 -20.41 4.40
C SER A 33 27.94 -20.58 4.14
N TYR A 34 27.09 -19.81 4.77
CA TYR A 34 25.63 -19.82 4.66
C TYR A 34 25.05 -18.57 3.98
N ALA A 35 25.90 -17.61 3.59
CA ALA A 35 25.46 -16.32 3.06
C ALA A 35 25.03 -16.43 1.59
N GLY A 36 23.79 -16.83 1.37
CA GLY A 36 23.16 -16.73 0.04
C GLY A 36 22.30 -15.47 -0.04
N THR A 37 22.49 -14.71 -1.11
CA THR A 37 21.66 -13.56 -1.44
C THR A 37 20.72 -13.94 -2.58
N ALA A 38 19.43 -13.59 -2.45
CA ALA A 38 18.44 -13.79 -3.49
C ALA A 38 17.69 -12.50 -3.79
N ILE A 39 17.34 -12.29 -5.04
CA ILE A 39 16.45 -11.21 -5.47
C ILE A 39 15.13 -11.82 -5.95
N ALA A 40 14.02 -11.14 -5.71
CA ALA A 40 12.73 -11.57 -6.21
C ALA A 40 11.98 -10.48 -6.94
N LEU A 41 11.16 -10.93 -7.86
CA LEU A 41 10.13 -10.14 -8.52
C LEU A 41 8.80 -10.88 -8.36
N GLY A 42 7.73 -10.15 -8.11
CA GLY A 42 6.42 -10.77 -7.93
C GLY A 42 5.30 -9.76 -7.90
N GLY A 43 4.17 -10.20 -7.38
CA GLY A 43 3.01 -9.35 -7.19
C GLY A 43 1.99 -10.02 -6.28
N GLY A 44 1.07 -9.22 -5.78
CA GLY A 44 0.05 -9.66 -4.85
C GLY A 44 -0.94 -8.56 -4.52
N THR A 45 -1.62 -8.71 -3.42
CA THR A 45 -2.60 -7.72 -2.93
C THR A 45 -1.97 -6.36 -2.60
N LEU A 46 -0.67 -6.33 -2.24
CA LEU A 46 0.09 -5.09 -2.04
C LEU A 46 0.68 -4.49 -3.34
N GLY A 47 0.33 -5.06 -4.51
CA GLY A 47 0.83 -4.61 -5.81
C GLY A 47 2.03 -5.40 -6.34
N TYR A 48 2.79 -4.79 -7.25
CA TYR A 48 4.04 -5.35 -7.76
C TYR A 48 5.12 -5.26 -6.69
N GLN A 49 5.92 -6.32 -6.56
CA GLN A 49 6.94 -6.40 -5.52
C GLN A 49 8.33 -6.67 -6.08
N VAL A 50 9.31 -6.05 -5.43
CA VAL A 50 10.73 -6.36 -5.58
C VAL A 50 11.27 -6.68 -4.18
N ALA A 51 11.93 -7.83 -4.03
CA ALA A 51 12.49 -8.23 -2.75
C ALA A 51 13.96 -8.60 -2.85
N LEU A 52 14.70 -8.32 -1.77
CA LEU A 52 16.05 -8.80 -1.51
C LEU A 52 16.01 -9.68 -0.26
N SER A 53 16.50 -10.89 -0.35
CA SER A 53 16.57 -11.83 0.75
C SER A 53 18.01 -12.24 1.02
N GLN A 54 18.39 -12.22 2.29
CA GLN A 54 19.71 -12.61 2.78
C GLN A 54 19.58 -13.74 3.79
N SER A 55 20.27 -14.86 3.54
CA SER A 55 20.33 -15.95 4.51
C SER A 55 21.18 -15.56 5.72
N MET A 56 20.58 -15.65 6.90
CA MET A 56 21.24 -15.41 8.18
C MET A 56 21.73 -16.71 8.82
N SER A 57 21.01 -17.83 8.57
CA SER A 57 21.36 -19.18 8.96
C SER A 57 20.71 -20.18 8.00
N GLU A 58 20.88 -21.48 8.25
CA GLU A 58 20.25 -22.56 7.46
C GLU A 58 18.72 -22.43 7.36
N ASN A 59 18.08 -21.87 8.40
CA ASN A 59 16.62 -21.83 8.49
C ASN A 59 16.07 -20.40 8.67
N LEU A 60 16.92 -19.38 8.68
CA LEU A 60 16.51 -18.00 8.93
C LEU A 60 17.01 -17.07 7.83
N ASN A 61 16.08 -16.29 7.24
CA ASN A 61 16.41 -15.27 6.26
C ASN A 61 15.89 -13.90 6.74
N LEU A 62 16.61 -12.86 6.36
CA LEU A 62 16.15 -11.49 6.41
C LEU A 62 15.72 -11.07 5.01
N ARG A 63 14.53 -10.51 4.87
CA ARG A 63 13.98 -10.08 3.59
C ARG A 63 13.53 -8.63 3.67
N ILE A 64 13.96 -7.83 2.71
CA ILE A 64 13.44 -6.48 2.46
C ILE A 64 12.60 -6.56 1.20
N THR A 65 11.35 -6.08 1.25
CA THR A 65 10.46 -6.06 0.10
C THR A 65 9.91 -4.67 -0.09
N HIS A 66 9.92 -4.17 -1.32
CA HIS A 66 9.22 -2.96 -1.71
C HIS A 66 8.05 -3.33 -2.62
N ASN A 67 6.87 -2.82 -2.29
CA ASN A 67 5.65 -3.03 -3.05
C ASN A 67 5.14 -1.69 -3.57
N ALA A 68 4.54 -1.70 -4.77
CA ALA A 68 3.92 -0.52 -5.36
C ALA A 68 2.79 -0.91 -6.31
N ALA A 69 1.69 -0.17 -6.23
CA ALA A 69 0.62 -0.18 -7.22
C ALA A 69 -0.03 1.20 -7.28
N SER A 70 -0.54 1.58 -8.42
CA SER A 70 -1.44 2.72 -8.54
C SER A 70 -2.56 2.37 -9.51
N GLN A 71 -3.77 2.70 -9.13
CA GLN A 71 -4.98 2.43 -9.91
C GLN A 71 -5.92 3.61 -9.77
N SER A 72 -6.49 4.06 -10.88
CA SER A 72 -7.56 5.06 -10.88
C SER A 72 -8.82 4.42 -11.43
N PHE A 73 -9.93 4.69 -10.78
CA PHE A 73 -11.25 4.20 -11.17
C PHE A 73 -12.23 5.38 -11.18
N ASP A 74 -13.06 5.42 -12.22
CA ASP A 74 -14.22 6.28 -12.26
C ASP A 74 -15.41 5.46 -11.71
N GLY A 75 -16.14 5.99 -10.77
CA GLY A 75 -17.31 5.34 -10.16
C GLY A 75 -18.46 6.31 -9.98
N GLU A 76 -19.68 5.78 -9.92
CA GLU A 76 -20.88 6.56 -9.64
C GLU A 76 -21.50 6.03 -8.35
N THR A 77 -21.74 6.93 -7.41
CA THR A 77 -22.44 6.65 -6.15
C THR A 77 -23.54 7.68 -5.95
N ASP A 78 -24.77 7.23 -5.78
CA ASP A 78 -25.96 8.07 -5.59
C ASP A 78 -26.18 9.14 -6.67
N GLY A 79 -25.78 8.80 -7.94
CA GLY A 79 -25.89 9.70 -9.08
C GLY A 79 -24.81 10.76 -9.18
N VAL A 80 -23.76 10.64 -8.39
CA VAL A 80 -22.56 11.50 -8.41
C VAL A 80 -21.39 10.70 -8.96
N ASP A 81 -20.69 11.25 -9.94
CA ASP A 81 -19.45 10.68 -10.45
C ASP A 81 -18.29 10.99 -9.50
N TYR A 82 -17.50 9.98 -9.20
CA TYR A 82 -16.28 10.08 -8.38
C TYR A 82 -15.08 9.54 -9.13
N ASP A 83 -13.99 10.27 -9.03
CA ASP A 83 -12.67 9.80 -9.43
C ASP A 83 -11.96 9.27 -8.18
N TYR A 84 -11.62 7.98 -8.19
CA TYR A 84 -10.87 7.32 -7.11
C TYR A 84 -9.46 7.04 -7.56
N ASP A 85 -8.50 7.55 -6.82
CA ASP A 85 -7.07 7.27 -6.99
C ASP A 85 -6.55 6.45 -5.81
N PHE A 86 -6.12 5.23 -6.10
CA PHE A 86 -5.49 4.33 -5.14
C PHE A 86 -3.99 4.35 -5.34
N GLU A 87 -3.24 4.86 -4.37
CA GLU A 87 -1.78 4.84 -4.36
C GLU A 87 -1.30 3.89 -3.25
N PHE A 88 -0.78 2.73 -3.64
CA PHE A 88 -0.19 1.75 -2.72
C PHE A 88 1.32 1.80 -2.84
N SER A 89 1.99 2.06 -1.73
CA SER A 89 3.44 2.04 -1.60
C SER A 89 3.82 1.55 -0.22
N SER A 90 4.57 0.45 -0.14
CA SER A 90 5.04 -0.03 1.14
C SER A 90 6.44 -0.63 1.04
N THR A 91 7.20 -0.52 2.14
CA THR A 91 8.49 -1.18 2.28
C THR A 91 8.52 -1.99 3.55
N SER A 92 8.75 -3.30 3.44
CA SER A 92 8.76 -4.22 4.57
C SER A 92 10.14 -4.74 4.90
N LEU A 93 10.39 -4.94 6.19
CA LEU A 93 11.52 -5.69 6.74
C LEU A 93 10.98 -6.94 7.42
N LEU A 94 11.29 -8.10 6.87
CA LEU A 94 10.68 -9.38 7.24
C LEU A 94 11.76 -10.38 7.65
N ILE A 95 11.41 -11.24 8.59
CA ILE A 95 12.18 -12.41 9.01
C ILE A 95 11.40 -13.64 8.56
N ASP A 96 12.02 -14.45 7.71
CA ASP A 96 11.49 -15.72 7.23
C ASP A 96 12.14 -16.88 7.99
N TRP A 97 11.36 -17.65 8.74
CA TRP A 97 11.83 -18.81 9.48
C TRP A 97 11.31 -20.09 8.86
N HIS A 98 12.21 -20.89 8.29
CA HIS A 98 11.96 -22.21 7.72
C HIS A 98 11.90 -23.28 8.82
N VAL A 99 10.75 -23.42 9.48
CA VAL A 99 10.54 -24.21 10.70
C VAL A 99 10.99 -25.68 10.57
N PHE A 100 10.79 -26.26 9.37
CA PHE A 100 11.12 -27.66 9.09
C PHE A 100 12.33 -27.81 8.17
N GLY A 101 13.10 -26.76 7.94
CA GLY A 101 14.21 -26.76 6.99
C GLY A 101 13.82 -26.98 5.52
N GLY A 102 12.52 -27.05 5.21
CA GLY A 102 11.94 -27.22 3.87
C GLY A 102 11.46 -25.92 3.26
N GLY A 103 10.50 -26.03 2.33
CA GLY A 103 9.90 -24.87 1.65
C GLY A 103 8.94 -24.06 2.51
N PHE A 104 8.33 -24.67 3.53
CA PHE A 104 7.42 -23.96 4.43
C PHE A 104 8.17 -23.01 5.35
N ARG A 105 7.64 -21.79 5.50
CA ARG A 105 8.19 -20.77 6.40
C ARG A 105 7.11 -20.02 7.14
N LEU A 106 7.43 -19.57 8.33
CA LEU A 106 6.72 -18.50 9.05
C LEU A 106 7.43 -17.18 8.81
N THR A 107 6.67 -16.13 8.62
CA THR A 107 7.19 -14.79 8.32
C THR A 107 6.62 -13.80 9.31
N THR A 108 7.48 -12.98 9.89
CA THR A 108 7.08 -11.85 10.74
C THR A 108 7.95 -10.64 10.43
N GLY A 109 7.45 -9.46 10.77
CA GLY A 109 8.19 -8.22 10.58
C GLY A 109 7.29 -7.01 10.62
N ALA A 110 7.68 -5.96 9.91
CA ALA A 110 6.91 -4.74 9.83
C ALA A 110 7.05 -4.08 8.46
N LEU A 111 6.05 -3.28 8.12
CA LEU A 111 6.01 -2.44 6.94
C LEU A 111 6.08 -0.98 7.35
N ILE A 112 6.79 -0.18 6.55
CA ILE A 112 6.54 1.24 6.40
C ILE A 112 5.47 1.34 5.32
N ASN A 113 4.32 1.91 5.68
CA ASN A 113 3.12 1.95 4.89
C ASN A 113 2.84 3.39 4.47
N ASP A 114 2.87 3.66 3.17
CA ASP A 114 2.57 4.94 2.55
C ASP A 114 1.39 4.75 1.58
N ASN A 115 0.39 3.94 2.00
CA ASN A 115 -0.82 3.72 1.22
C ASN A 115 -1.79 4.87 1.46
N GLU A 116 -2.35 5.39 0.37
CA GLU A 116 -3.32 6.48 0.39
C GLU A 116 -4.42 6.20 -0.64
N ILE A 117 -5.65 6.59 -0.29
CA ILE A 117 -6.80 6.56 -1.19
C ILE A 117 -7.35 7.98 -1.27
N HIS A 118 -7.41 8.52 -2.47
CA HIS A 118 -8.01 9.82 -2.75
C HIS A 118 -9.30 9.63 -3.51
N ALA A 119 -10.36 10.28 -3.07
CA ALA A 119 -11.64 10.34 -3.76
C ALA A 119 -12.01 11.78 -4.06
N GLN A 120 -12.47 12.06 -5.27
CA GLN A 120 -12.86 13.39 -5.69
C GLN A 120 -14.19 13.33 -6.44
N SER A 121 -15.19 14.10 -5.99
CA SER A 121 -16.46 14.19 -6.69
C SER A 121 -16.38 15.12 -7.90
N ASP A 122 -16.94 14.70 -9.04
CA ASP A 122 -17.22 15.58 -10.18
C ASP A 122 -18.71 15.95 -10.16
N ILE A 123 -19.02 17.09 -9.52
CA ILE A 123 -20.40 17.53 -9.29
C ILE A 123 -20.78 18.58 -10.31
N ASN A 124 -21.05 18.15 -11.55
CA ASN A 124 -21.52 19.08 -12.58
C ASN A 124 -23.04 19.16 -12.65
N GLY A 125 -23.62 20.18 -11.99
CA GLY A 125 -25.03 20.55 -12.11
C GLY A 125 -26.03 19.67 -11.36
N LEU A 126 -25.55 18.87 -10.41
CA LEU A 126 -26.33 17.94 -9.58
C LEU A 126 -26.61 18.49 -8.17
N THR A 127 -27.46 17.82 -7.44
CA THR A 127 -27.59 17.95 -5.99
C THR A 127 -26.83 16.80 -5.34
N LEU A 128 -26.16 17.07 -4.25
CA LEU A 128 -25.40 16.11 -3.45
C LEU A 128 -25.99 16.05 -2.06
N GLU A 129 -26.17 14.86 -1.53
CA GLU A 129 -26.45 14.64 -0.12
C GLU A 129 -25.12 14.61 0.63
N VAL A 130 -24.97 15.45 1.64
CA VAL A 130 -23.82 15.49 2.54
C VAL A 130 -24.38 15.40 3.96
N GLY A 131 -24.02 14.36 4.69
CA GLY A 131 -24.69 14.00 5.92
C GLY A 131 -26.19 13.78 5.70
N ASP A 132 -27.02 14.46 6.45
CA ASP A 132 -28.49 14.38 6.33
C ASP A 132 -29.10 15.48 5.42
N THR A 133 -28.29 16.29 4.74
CA THR A 133 -28.75 17.50 4.03
C THR A 133 -28.36 17.47 2.55
N VAL A 134 -29.34 17.85 1.69
CA VAL A 134 -29.14 17.94 0.23
C VAL A 134 -28.70 19.36 -0.13
N PHE A 135 -27.55 19.47 -0.77
CA PHE A 135 -26.97 20.71 -1.28
C PHE A 135 -26.90 20.68 -2.80
N THR A 136 -26.78 21.86 -3.41
CA THR A 136 -26.45 21.96 -4.82
C THR A 136 -24.92 21.92 -5.01
N SER A 137 -24.45 21.46 -6.18
CA SER A 137 -23.04 21.48 -6.53
C SER A 137 -22.39 22.88 -6.46
N ALA A 138 -23.15 23.93 -6.69
CA ALA A 138 -22.66 25.29 -6.55
C ALA A 138 -22.43 25.70 -5.08
N GLU A 139 -23.17 25.10 -4.15
CA GLU A 139 -23.04 25.35 -2.72
C GLU A 139 -21.87 24.59 -2.11
N VAL A 140 -21.72 23.31 -2.43
CA VAL A 140 -20.64 22.43 -1.92
C VAL A 140 -19.32 22.67 -2.64
N GLY A 141 -19.36 22.93 -3.95
CA GLY A 141 -18.20 22.89 -4.81
C GLY A 141 -17.81 21.45 -5.11
N ARG A 142 -16.57 21.07 -4.84
CA ARG A 142 -16.05 19.71 -4.95
C ARG A 142 -15.91 19.11 -3.57
N LEU A 143 -16.33 17.86 -3.42
CA LEU A 143 -16.04 17.06 -2.23
C LEU A 143 -14.76 16.26 -2.49
N GLU A 144 -13.79 16.40 -1.61
CA GLU A 144 -12.51 15.69 -1.66
C GLU A 144 -12.38 14.87 -0.37
N GLY A 145 -12.11 13.57 -0.53
CA GLY A 145 -11.92 12.62 0.57
C GLY A 145 -10.55 11.96 0.49
N ASP A 146 -9.91 11.81 1.62
CA ASP A 146 -8.62 11.15 1.78
C ASP A 146 -8.75 10.07 2.84
N ILE A 147 -8.24 8.86 2.54
CA ILE A 147 -8.09 7.79 3.52
C ILE A 147 -6.61 7.45 3.62
N SER A 148 -6.06 7.57 4.81
CA SER A 148 -4.67 7.24 5.11
C SER A 148 -4.58 6.16 6.19
N PHE A 149 -3.43 5.51 6.29
CA PHE A 149 -3.18 4.41 7.20
C PHE A 149 -1.95 4.69 8.05
N ASP A 150 -1.83 3.99 9.19
CA ASP A 150 -0.65 4.06 10.03
C ASP A 150 0.63 3.81 9.21
N SER A 151 1.60 4.73 9.32
CA SER A 151 2.88 4.63 8.61
C SER A 151 3.73 3.43 9.03
N TYR A 152 3.38 2.74 10.12
CA TYR A 152 4.10 1.58 10.63
C TYR A 152 3.11 0.46 10.96
N ALA A 153 3.22 -0.65 10.22
CA ALA A 153 2.29 -1.76 10.31
C ALA A 153 3.02 -3.10 10.56
N PRO A 154 2.78 -3.80 11.68
CA PRO A 154 3.26 -5.16 11.90
C PRO A 154 2.73 -6.13 10.85
N TYR A 155 3.52 -7.17 10.54
CA TYR A 155 3.16 -8.24 9.62
C TYR A 155 3.36 -9.61 10.25
N LEU A 156 2.39 -10.50 10.03
CA LEU A 156 2.50 -11.91 10.35
C LEU A 156 1.96 -12.74 9.19
N GLY A 157 2.69 -13.81 8.84
CA GLY A 157 2.28 -14.66 7.73
C GLY A 157 3.01 -15.99 7.70
N PHE A 158 2.70 -16.75 6.67
CA PHE A 158 3.39 -17.98 6.32
C PHE A 158 3.48 -18.11 4.81
N GLY A 159 4.39 -18.93 4.35
CA GLY A 159 4.60 -19.11 2.92
C GLY A 159 5.27 -20.41 2.55
N TRP A 160 5.38 -20.62 1.26
CA TRP A 160 6.08 -21.73 0.65
C TRP A 160 7.08 -21.24 -0.37
N GLY A 161 8.17 -22.00 -0.50
CA GLY A 161 9.30 -21.69 -1.37
C GLY A 161 10.51 -21.30 -0.56
N ARG A 162 11.68 -21.68 -1.06
CA ARG A 162 12.98 -21.34 -0.45
C ARG A 162 13.72 -20.36 -1.36
N ALA A 163 13.96 -19.17 -0.86
CA ALA A 163 14.89 -18.21 -1.48
C ALA A 163 16.36 -18.72 -1.43
N ILE A 164 16.60 -19.90 -0.83
CA ILE A 164 17.92 -20.48 -0.56
C ILE A 164 18.29 -21.59 -1.57
N ALA A 165 17.35 -22.07 -2.39
CA ALA A 165 17.67 -23.01 -3.44
C ALA A 165 18.45 -22.31 -4.55
N ASP A 166 19.57 -22.90 -5.01
CA ASP A 166 20.35 -22.31 -6.09
C ASP A 166 19.52 -22.19 -7.38
N GLY A 167 19.61 -21.03 -8.03
CA GLY A 167 18.84 -20.72 -9.21
C GLY A 167 17.44 -20.18 -8.93
N PHE A 168 16.48 -20.51 -9.80
CA PHE A 168 15.12 -20.01 -9.71
C PHE A 168 14.24 -20.82 -8.75
N SER A 169 13.44 -20.14 -7.94
CA SER A 169 12.40 -20.73 -7.11
C SER A 169 11.14 -19.88 -7.08
N VAL A 170 9.98 -20.55 -7.10
CA VAL A 170 8.68 -19.90 -6.92
C VAL A 170 8.40 -19.82 -5.43
N VAL A 171 7.89 -18.67 -5.00
CA VAL A 171 7.50 -18.43 -3.61
C VAL A 171 6.08 -17.89 -3.56
N PHE A 172 5.37 -18.33 -2.53
CA PHE A 172 4.01 -17.92 -2.24
C PHE A 172 3.91 -17.49 -0.78
N ASP A 173 3.28 -16.37 -0.52
CA ASP A 173 3.04 -15.83 0.82
C ASP A 173 1.56 -15.63 1.07
N LEU A 174 1.14 -15.96 2.29
CA LEU A 174 -0.15 -15.60 2.88
C LEU A 174 0.11 -14.93 4.23
N GLY A 175 -0.53 -13.82 4.48
CA GLY A 175 -0.33 -13.10 5.74
C GLY A 175 -1.35 -12.01 5.97
N VAL A 176 -1.13 -11.28 7.06
CA VAL A 176 -1.93 -10.14 7.47
C VAL A 176 -1.00 -9.01 7.88
N VAL A 177 -1.29 -7.82 7.39
CA VAL A 177 -0.74 -6.56 7.88
C VAL A 177 -1.71 -5.99 8.90
N PHE A 178 -1.23 -5.65 10.07
CA PHE A 178 -1.96 -4.94 11.13
C PHE A 178 -1.75 -3.45 10.88
N GLN A 179 -2.57 -2.88 9.99
CA GLN A 179 -2.38 -1.53 9.48
C GLN A 179 -2.96 -0.43 10.36
N GLY A 180 -3.60 -0.80 11.49
CA GLY A 180 -4.30 0.12 12.36
C GLY A 180 -5.61 0.61 11.76
N GLN A 181 -6.31 1.45 12.51
CA GLN A 181 -7.53 2.08 12.03
C GLN A 181 -7.18 3.13 10.97
N PRO A 182 -7.81 3.10 9.78
CA PRO A 182 -7.63 4.14 8.79
C PRO A 182 -8.09 5.50 9.32
N GLU A 183 -7.47 6.57 8.88
CA GLU A 183 -7.89 7.94 9.14
C GLU A 183 -8.59 8.49 7.90
N VAL A 184 -9.86 8.84 8.04
CA VAL A 184 -10.69 9.45 7.00
C VAL A 184 -10.66 10.96 7.18
N SER A 185 -10.52 11.69 6.08
CA SER A 185 -10.65 13.15 6.05
C SER A 185 -11.52 13.55 4.87
N LEU A 186 -12.48 14.44 5.11
CA LEU A 186 -13.41 14.93 4.10
C LEU A 186 -13.44 16.45 4.08
N GLN A 187 -13.37 17.04 2.89
CA GLN A 187 -13.39 18.49 2.74
C GLN A 187 -14.14 18.95 1.50
N THR A 188 -14.67 20.17 1.57
CA THR A 188 -15.30 20.85 0.42
C THR A 188 -14.40 21.93 -0.15
N VAL A 189 -14.31 21.99 -1.48
CA VAL A 189 -13.42 22.95 -2.18
C VAL A 189 -14.20 23.74 -3.23
N GLY A 190 -14.18 25.07 -3.09
CA GLY A 190 -14.65 26.00 -4.13
C GLY A 190 -16.17 26.24 -4.17
N GLY A 191 -16.93 25.72 -3.22
CA GLY A 191 -18.37 25.98 -3.10
C GLY A 191 -18.70 27.36 -2.48
N THR A 192 -19.91 27.86 -2.76
CA THR A 192 -20.36 29.15 -2.20
C THR A 192 -20.65 29.07 -0.71
N LEU A 193 -20.85 27.85 -0.17
CA LEU A 193 -21.08 27.58 1.24
C LEU A 193 -19.91 26.87 1.92
N SER A 194 -18.74 26.77 1.30
CA SER A 194 -17.58 26.05 1.87
C SER A 194 -17.13 26.58 3.25
N ASP A 195 -17.40 27.85 3.57
CA ASP A 195 -17.17 28.42 4.91
C ASP A 195 -18.44 28.50 5.77
N ASN A 196 -19.55 27.91 5.33
CA ASN A 196 -20.81 27.96 6.04
C ASN A 196 -20.89 26.87 7.09
N GLN A 197 -21.25 27.23 8.34
CA GLN A 197 -21.28 26.31 9.47
C GLN A 197 -22.20 25.12 9.24
N LEU A 198 -23.36 25.30 8.58
CA LEU A 198 -24.27 24.19 8.28
C LEU A 198 -23.62 23.15 7.39
N LEU A 199 -22.93 23.54 6.33
CA LEU A 199 -22.24 22.61 5.44
C LEU A 199 -21.07 21.95 6.16
N LEU A 200 -20.30 22.68 6.95
CA LEU A 200 -19.18 22.13 7.71
C LEU A 200 -19.65 21.08 8.74
N ASP A 201 -20.77 21.33 9.41
CA ASP A 201 -21.34 20.38 10.37
C ASP A 201 -21.83 19.09 9.68
N GLU A 202 -22.36 19.19 8.45
CA GLU A 202 -22.80 18.01 7.69
C GLU A 202 -21.59 17.24 7.11
N VAL A 203 -20.54 17.94 6.66
CA VAL A 203 -19.28 17.29 6.21
C VAL A 203 -18.61 16.55 7.37
N GLU A 204 -18.57 17.14 8.57
CA GLU A 204 -18.05 16.48 9.77
C GLU A 204 -18.86 15.22 10.13
N ARG A 205 -20.19 15.25 9.93
CA ARG A 205 -21.03 14.07 10.15
C ARG A 205 -20.75 12.96 9.15
N GLU A 206 -20.68 13.29 7.86
CA GLU A 206 -20.32 12.35 6.80
C GLU A 206 -18.94 11.74 7.04
N GLU A 207 -17.96 12.55 7.42
CA GLU A 207 -16.62 12.08 7.79
C GLU A 207 -16.67 11.08 8.95
N GLN A 208 -17.48 11.34 9.97
CA GLN A 208 -17.65 10.42 11.10
C GLN A 208 -18.30 9.10 10.71
N GLU A 209 -19.31 9.11 9.83
CA GLU A 209 -19.94 7.89 9.31
C GLU A 209 -18.96 7.07 8.48
N LEU A 210 -18.21 7.72 7.59
CA LEU A 210 -17.16 7.07 6.79
C LEU A 210 -16.02 6.53 7.68
N GLN A 211 -15.70 7.23 8.76
CA GLN A 211 -14.70 6.77 9.73
C GLN A 211 -15.17 5.50 10.46
N GLU A 212 -16.44 5.43 10.89
CA GLU A 212 -17.01 4.25 11.54
C GLU A 212 -16.97 3.03 10.60
N ASP A 213 -17.27 3.21 9.32
CA ASP A 213 -17.21 2.15 8.32
C ASP A 213 -15.75 1.74 8.03
N ALA A 214 -14.82 2.70 8.00
CA ALA A 214 -13.41 2.44 7.77
C ALA A 214 -12.72 1.70 8.93
N ASP A 215 -13.18 1.88 10.16
CA ASP A 215 -12.61 1.26 11.38
C ASP A 215 -12.62 -0.27 11.34
N GLU A 216 -13.47 -0.89 10.51
CA GLU A 216 -13.49 -2.35 10.30
C GLU A 216 -12.30 -2.86 9.48
N PHE A 217 -11.53 -1.99 8.83
CA PHE A 217 -10.41 -2.33 7.95
C PHE A 217 -9.03 -2.20 8.63
N ASP A 218 -8.92 -2.54 9.90
CA ASP A 218 -7.67 -2.54 10.67
C ASP A 218 -6.68 -3.64 10.24
N LEU A 219 -7.17 -4.68 9.54
CA LEU A 219 -6.41 -5.82 9.05
C LEU A 219 -6.40 -5.88 7.52
N TYR A 220 -5.22 -5.92 6.92
CA TYR A 220 -5.08 -6.08 5.48
C TYR A 220 -4.57 -7.49 5.11
N PRO A 221 -5.36 -8.32 4.39
CA PRO A 221 -4.94 -9.65 3.96
C PRO A 221 -3.91 -9.56 2.83
N VAL A 222 -2.79 -10.24 3.01
CA VAL A 222 -1.71 -10.31 2.03
C VAL A 222 -1.68 -11.67 1.37
N VAL A 223 -1.78 -11.67 0.04
CA VAL A 223 -1.54 -12.82 -0.82
C VAL A 223 -0.53 -12.41 -1.86
N SER A 224 0.59 -13.10 -1.96
CA SER A 224 1.59 -12.80 -2.99
C SER A 224 2.21 -14.03 -3.63
N LEU A 225 2.64 -13.87 -4.88
CA LEU A 225 3.38 -14.84 -5.66
C LEU A 225 4.62 -14.17 -6.23
N GLY A 226 5.77 -14.83 -6.09
CA GLY A 226 7.04 -14.28 -6.58
C GLY A 226 7.94 -15.35 -7.18
N LEU A 227 8.89 -14.87 -7.97
CA LEU A 227 9.99 -15.65 -8.52
C LEU A 227 11.29 -15.14 -7.90
N PHE A 228 11.96 -15.99 -7.13
CA PHE A 228 13.28 -15.71 -6.56
C PHE A 228 14.37 -16.25 -7.46
N TYR A 229 15.47 -15.52 -7.54
CA TYR A 229 16.73 -15.99 -8.10
C TYR A 229 17.85 -15.79 -7.08
N ARG A 230 18.55 -16.88 -6.76
CA ARG A 230 19.70 -16.87 -5.86
C ARG A 230 20.99 -16.90 -6.68
N PHE A 231 21.97 -16.10 -6.22
CA PHE A 231 23.34 -16.04 -6.77
C PHE A 231 24.27 -17.02 -6.08
#